data_4350a2622227f7b8c04f851c2192997e
#
_entry.id   4350a2622227f7b8c04f851c2192997e
#
_cell.length_a   1.000
_cell.length_b   1.000
_cell.length_c   1.000
_cell.angle_alpha   90.00
_cell.angle_beta   90.00
_cell.angle_gamma   90.00
#
_symmetry.space_group_name_H-M   'P 1'
#
loop_
_entity.id
_entity.type
_entity.pdbx_description
1 polymer ?
#
loop_
_entity_poly.entity_id
_entity_poly.type
_entity_poly.pdbx_seq_one_letter_code
_entity_poly.pdbx_strand_id
1 'polypeptide(L)'
;VKGTARIIRDSLPHASFIGFTGTPISRDDRNTTEVFGNYIDIYDMTQAVEDGATRPVYYESRVVKLKLDDKVLKQIDDEYDLLAGNADPEVIEKSKRELGQLESVLGNDKTIASLVDDILEHYEEHREHLYTGKAMIVAYSRNIAMKIYERILELRPEWAGQTSQTKIGEKWMTVPGD
;
A
#
# COMPACT_ATOMS: atom_id res chain seq x y z
N VAL A 1 5.67 -12.08 23.47
CA VAL A 1 5.32 -13.29 22.71
C VAL A 1 6.47 -13.60 21.75
N LYS A 2 7.09 -14.78 21.86
CA LYS A 2 8.17 -15.18 20.93
C LYS A 2 7.58 -15.38 19.54
N GLY A 3 8.08 -14.64 18.56
CA GLY A 3 7.68 -14.81 17.16
C GLY A 3 8.08 -16.17 16.59
N THR A 4 7.39 -16.62 15.53
CA THR A 4 7.60 -17.94 14.90
C THR A 4 9.06 -18.21 14.53
N ALA A 5 9.77 -17.20 14.03
CA ALA A 5 11.19 -17.30 13.67
C ALA A 5 12.06 -17.65 14.88
N ARG A 6 11.77 -17.09 16.04
CA ARG A 6 12.49 -17.42 17.29
C ARG A 6 12.22 -18.84 17.75
N ILE A 7 10.97 -19.30 17.66
CA ILE A 7 10.59 -20.67 18.00
C ILE A 7 11.33 -21.68 17.12
N ILE A 8 11.40 -21.45 15.81
CA ILE A 8 12.13 -22.31 14.87
C ILE A 8 13.61 -22.35 15.23
N ARG A 9 14.23 -21.22 15.51
CA ARG A 9 15.64 -21.15 15.90
C ARG A 9 15.92 -21.91 17.20
N ASP A 10 15.08 -21.73 18.21
CA ASP A 10 15.22 -22.40 19.50
C ASP A 10 14.99 -23.93 19.37
N SER A 11 14.21 -24.37 18.38
CA SER A 11 13.95 -25.80 18.09
C SER A 11 15.08 -26.48 17.34
N LEU A 12 15.96 -25.72 16.68
CA LEU A 12 17.05 -26.24 15.86
C LEU A 12 18.40 -25.63 16.28
N PRO A 13 18.90 -25.92 17.49
CA PRO A 13 20.04 -25.22 18.10
C PRO A 13 21.36 -25.41 17.35
N HIS A 14 21.48 -26.46 16.54
CA HIS A 14 22.67 -26.76 15.75
C HIS A 14 22.58 -26.32 14.28
N ALA A 15 21.46 -25.72 13.87
CA ALA A 15 21.30 -25.24 12.51
C ALA A 15 21.90 -23.83 12.33
N SER A 16 22.50 -23.60 11.18
CA SER A 16 22.85 -22.26 10.74
C SER A 16 21.65 -21.63 10.06
N PHE A 17 21.39 -20.37 10.38
CA PHE A 17 20.27 -19.61 9.84
C PHE A 17 20.81 -18.42 9.03
N ILE A 18 20.33 -18.29 7.81
CA ILE A 18 20.56 -17.13 6.97
C ILE A 18 19.21 -16.58 6.51
N GLY A 19 19.05 -15.27 6.56
CA GLY A 19 17.83 -14.58 6.13
C GLY A 19 18.11 -13.62 4.98
N PHE A 20 17.24 -13.63 3.97
CA PHE A 20 17.24 -12.67 2.88
C PHE A 20 15.94 -11.86 2.96
N THR A 21 16.03 -10.54 3.04
CA THR A 21 14.85 -9.68 3.14
C THR A 21 15.13 -8.32 2.52
N GLY A 22 14.16 -7.77 1.79
CA GLY A 22 14.17 -6.39 1.34
C GLY A 22 13.64 -5.41 2.39
N THR A 23 13.11 -5.92 3.52
CA THR A 23 12.46 -5.11 4.57
C THR A 23 12.85 -5.61 5.95
N PRO A 24 14.11 -5.42 6.38
CA PRO A 24 14.51 -5.81 7.73
C PRO A 24 13.70 -5.05 8.77
N ILE A 25 13.30 -5.74 9.82
CA ILE A 25 12.50 -5.17 10.92
C ILE A 25 13.44 -4.80 12.07
N SER A 26 13.34 -3.58 12.55
CA SER A 26 14.01 -3.09 13.76
C SER A 26 12.98 -2.41 14.66
N ARG A 27 12.26 -3.22 15.44
CA ARG A 27 11.28 -2.77 16.45
C ARG A 27 11.60 -3.41 17.79
N ASP A 28 11.17 -2.79 18.87
CA ASP A 28 11.45 -3.24 20.24
C ASP A 28 10.96 -4.69 20.53
N ASP A 29 9.87 -5.10 19.88
CA ASP A 29 9.28 -6.45 20.02
C ASP A 29 9.71 -7.43 18.93
N ARG A 30 10.27 -6.94 17.80
CA ARG A 30 10.66 -7.72 16.62
C ARG A 30 11.89 -7.13 15.97
N ASN A 31 12.99 -7.85 16.05
CA ASN A 31 14.24 -7.42 15.46
C ASN A 31 14.86 -8.55 14.62
N THR A 32 15.13 -8.27 13.35
CA THR A 32 15.74 -9.23 12.42
C THR A 32 17.12 -9.66 12.91
N THR A 33 17.90 -8.75 13.46
CA THR A 33 19.25 -9.03 13.95
C THR A 33 19.28 -9.90 15.20
N GLU A 34 18.25 -9.85 16.05
CA GLU A 34 18.11 -10.74 17.19
C GLU A 34 17.89 -12.22 16.79
N VAL A 35 17.26 -12.43 15.64
CA VAL A 35 16.95 -13.77 15.14
C VAL A 35 18.08 -14.33 14.27
N PHE A 36 18.63 -13.53 13.38
CA PHE A 36 19.59 -13.98 12.36
C PHE A 36 21.04 -13.53 12.64
N GLY A 37 21.26 -12.66 13.60
CA GLY A 37 22.58 -12.05 13.84
C GLY A 37 22.79 -10.78 13.01
N ASN A 38 24.02 -10.30 13.00
CA ASN A 38 24.39 -9.09 12.25
C ASN A 38 24.23 -9.30 10.75
N TYR A 39 24.03 -8.20 10.03
CA TYR A 39 24.00 -8.22 8.56
C TYR A 39 25.34 -8.71 8.01
N ILE A 40 25.26 -9.62 7.04
CA ILE A 40 26.42 -10.10 6.28
C ILE A 40 26.71 -9.09 5.18
N ASP A 41 25.66 -8.61 4.52
CA ASP A 41 25.73 -7.62 3.45
C ASP A 41 24.41 -6.83 3.37
N ILE A 42 24.51 -5.59 2.90
CA ILE A 42 23.36 -4.70 2.69
C ILE A 42 23.50 -4.12 1.29
N TYR A 43 22.55 -4.43 0.43
CA TYR A 43 22.39 -3.82 -0.87
C TYR A 43 21.12 -2.95 -0.84
N ASP A 44 21.31 -1.66 -0.57
CA ASP A 44 20.20 -0.73 -0.39
C ASP A 44 19.75 -0.08 -1.72
N MET A 45 18.67 0.72 -1.64
CA MET A 45 18.12 1.39 -2.82
C MET A 45 19.11 2.41 -3.42
N THR A 46 19.94 3.04 -2.62
CA THR A 46 20.93 4.02 -3.10
C THR A 46 21.96 3.32 -3.97
N GLN A 47 22.53 2.25 -3.47
CA GLN A 47 23.50 1.44 -4.21
C GLN A 47 22.88 0.82 -5.47
N ALA A 48 21.62 0.36 -5.38
CA ALA A 48 20.90 -0.20 -6.53
C ALA A 48 20.68 0.84 -7.65
N VAL A 49 20.50 2.12 -7.32
CA VAL A 49 20.41 3.21 -8.28
C VAL A 49 21.77 3.54 -8.87
N GLU A 50 22.84 3.62 -8.05
CA GLU A 50 24.21 3.87 -8.49
C GLU A 50 24.70 2.80 -9.45
N ASP A 51 24.39 1.53 -9.16
CA ASP A 51 24.71 0.39 -10.02
C ASP A 51 23.81 0.30 -11.28
N GLY A 52 22.81 1.17 -11.42
CA GLY A 52 21.87 1.16 -12.54
C GLY A 52 20.88 -0.01 -12.53
N ALA A 53 20.81 -0.77 -11.43
CA ALA A 53 19.88 -1.90 -11.28
C ALA A 53 18.44 -1.43 -11.08
N THR A 54 18.23 -0.26 -10.48
CA THR A 54 16.91 0.38 -10.29
C THR A 54 16.93 1.82 -10.74
N ARG A 55 15.75 2.42 -10.86
CA ARG A 55 15.59 3.85 -11.12
C ARG A 55 15.38 4.60 -9.81
N PRO A 56 15.82 5.88 -9.73
CA PRO A 56 15.54 6.70 -8.56
C PRO A 56 14.03 6.88 -8.36
N VAL A 57 13.61 6.85 -7.10
CA VAL A 57 12.23 7.13 -6.70
C VAL A 57 12.11 8.62 -6.37
N TYR A 58 11.20 9.30 -7.05
CA TYR A 58 10.85 10.68 -6.76
C TYR A 58 9.54 10.69 -5.98
N TYR A 59 9.57 11.27 -4.79
CA TYR A 59 8.40 11.42 -3.94
C TYR A 59 7.79 12.80 -4.11
N GLU A 60 6.53 12.84 -4.52
CA GLU A 60 5.72 14.05 -4.59
C GLU A 60 4.53 13.91 -3.66
N SER A 61 4.47 14.75 -2.64
CA SER A 61 3.32 14.82 -1.74
C SER A 61 2.29 15.77 -2.33
N ARG A 62 1.17 15.22 -2.80
CA ARG A 62 0.03 15.99 -3.30
C ARG A 62 -1.08 15.94 -2.27
N VAL A 63 -1.38 17.09 -1.70
CA VAL A 63 -2.56 17.22 -0.85
C VAL A 63 -3.72 17.58 -1.78
N VAL A 64 -4.56 16.58 -2.07
CA VAL A 64 -5.87 16.88 -2.66
C VAL A 64 -6.52 17.90 -1.73
N LYS A 65 -7.01 19.02 -2.26
CA LYS A 65 -7.73 20.04 -1.49
C LYS A 65 -9.10 19.49 -1.08
N LEU A 66 -9.06 18.36 -0.41
CA LEU A 66 -10.19 17.90 0.37
C LEU A 66 -10.38 18.98 1.44
N LYS A 67 -11.55 19.54 1.53
CA LYS A 67 -11.97 20.26 2.74
C LYS A 67 -12.17 19.22 3.85
N LEU A 68 -11.11 18.45 4.14
CA LEU A 68 -11.04 17.63 5.33
C LEU A 68 -10.87 18.63 6.48
N ASP A 69 -11.77 18.54 7.44
CA ASP A 69 -11.66 19.26 8.70
C ASP A 69 -10.32 18.86 9.35
N ASP A 70 -9.58 19.82 9.92
CA ASP A 70 -8.31 19.59 10.62
C ASP A 70 -8.40 18.46 11.65
N LYS A 71 -9.61 18.20 12.19
CA LYS A 71 -9.90 17.07 13.07
C LYS A 71 -9.72 15.70 12.38
N VAL A 72 -10.09 15.59 11.10
CA VAL A 72 -9.97 14.34 10.34
C VAL A 72 -8.52 14.06 10.00
N LEU A 73 -7.74 15.10 9.64
CA LEU A 73 -6.30 14.97 9.41
C LEU A 73 -5.57 14.51 10.68
N LYS A 74 -5.91 15.09 11.83
CA LYS A 74 -5.33 14.70 13.10
C LYS A 74 -5.71 13.27 13.52
N GLN A 75 -6.94 12.82 13.21
CA GLN A 75 -7.36 11.45 13.44
C GLN A 75 -6.56 10.45 12.59
N ILE A 76 -6.22 10.80 11.35
CA ILE A 76 -5.38 9.97 10.46
C ILE A 76 -3.98 9.79 11.05
N ASP A 77 -3.38 10.88 11.54
CA ASP A 77 -2.04 10.86 12.13
C ASP A 77 -2.03 10.04 13.44
N ASP A 78 -3.01 10.27 14.31
CA ASP A 78 -3.16 9.54 15.58
C ASP A 78 -3.38 8.03 15.37
N GLU A 79 -4.11 7.63 14.31
CA GLU A 79 -4.31 6.21 13.94
C GLU A 79 -3.07 5.57 13.33
N TYR A 80 -2.31 6.30 12.52
CA TYR A 80 -1.05 5.80 11.99
C TYR A 80 -0.08 5.46 13.11
N ASP A 81 0.01 6.33 14.12
CA ASP A 81 0.86 6.12 15.30
C ASP A 81 0.36 4.94 16.16
N LEU A 82 -0.95 4.74 16.25
CA LEU A 82 -1.57 3.63 16.98
C LEU A 82 -1.38 2.27 16.29
N LEU A 83 -1.47 2.21 14.97
CA LEU A 83 -1.20 1.00 14.19
C LEU A 83 0.29 0.64 14.17
N ALA A 84 1.16 1.61 14.38
CA ALA A 84 2.60 1.43 14.49
C ALA A 84 3.05 0.95 15.88
N GLY A 85 2.20 1.03 16.92
CA GLY A 85 2.49 0.65 18.31
C GLY A 85 1.87 -0.68 18.75
N ASN A 86 2.37 -1.24 19.85
CA ASN A 86 1.78 -2.41 20.53
C ASN A 86 0.52 -1.98 21.30
N ALA A 87 -0.65 -2.07 20.66
CA ALA A 87 -1.89 -1.61 21.25
C ALA A 87 -2.67 -2.71 21.99
N ASP A 88 -3.28 -2.33 23.12
CA ASP A 88 -4.19 -3.13 23.93
C ASP A 88 -5.50 -3.45 23.13
N PRO A 89 -6.17 -4.61 23.34
CA PRO A 89 -7.40 -4.98 22.62
C PRO A 89 -8.52 -3.92 22.62
N GLU A 90 -8.71 -3.18 23.71
CA GLU A 90 -9.70 -2.08 23.78
C GLU A 90 -9.36 -0.92 22.84
N VAL A 91 -8.07 -0.64 22.66
CA VAL A 91 -7.56 0.39 21.76
C VAL A 91 -7.76 -0.04 20.32
N ILE A 92 -7.56 -1.35 20.02
CA ILE A 92 -7.81 -1.93 18.68
C ILE A 92 -9.29 -1.80 18.30
N GLU A 93 -10.23 -1.99 19.24
CA GLU A 93 -11.65 -1.90 18.97
C GLU A 93 -12.11 -0.45 18.73
N LYS A 94 -11.53 0.49 19.48
CA LYS A 94 -11.71 1.93 19.26
C LYS A 94 -11.19 2.35 17.88
N SER A 95 -9.98 1.93 17.53
CA SER A 95 -9.37 2.20 16.22
C SER A 95 -10.19 1.64 15.07
N LYS A 96 -10.78 0.44 15.18
CA LYS A 96 -11.68 -0.12 14.16
C LYS A 96 -12.91 0.75 13.91
N ARG A 97 -13.46 1.38 14.96
CA ARG A 97 -14.61 2.28 14.84
C ARG A 97 -14.20 3.60 14.17
N GLU A 98 -13.05 4.14 14.52
CA GLU A 98 -12.49 5.36 13.96
C GLU A 98 -12.08 5.15 12.48
N LEU A 99 -11.49 3.99 12.14
CA LEU A 99 -11.21 3.55 10.77
C LEU A 99 -12.48 3.51 9.91
N GLY A 100 -13.60 3.03 10.45
CA GLY A 100 -14.88 3.04 9.73
C GLY A 100 -15.41 4.45 9.45
N GLN A 101 -15.19 5.40 10.36
CA GLN A 101 -15.54 6.81 10.14
C GLN A 101 -14.64 7.43 9.09
N LEU A 102 -13.33 7.13 9.12
CA LEU A 102 -12.37 7.60 8.13
C LEU A 102 -12.69 7.08 6.73
N GLU A 103 -13.00 5.78 6.60
CA GLU A 103 -13.43 5.18 5.34
C GLU A 103 -14.67 5.88 4.77
N SER A 104 -15.64 6.25 5.62
CA SER A 104 -16.82 7.00 5.20
C SER A 104 -16.49 8.39 4.66
N VAL A 105 -15.54 9.09 5.28
CA VAL A 105 -15.11 10.42 4.84
C VAL A 105 -14.30 10.35 3.54
N LEU A 106 -13.31 9.46 3.48
CA LEU A 106 -12.48 9.27 2.29
C LEU A 106 -13.28 8.68 1.11
N GLY A 107 -14.24 7.81 1.39
CA GLY A 107 -15.10 7.18 0.40
C GLY A 107 -16.32 8.00 -0.01
N ASN A 108 -16.44 9.26 0.43
CA ASN A 108 -17.51 10.16 -0.01
C ASN A 108 -17.38 10.46 -1.50
N ASP A 109 -18.48 10.46 -2.23
CA ASP A 109 -18.48 10.59 -3.69
C ASP A 109 -17.87 11.92 -4.18
N LYS A 110 -18.03 13.02 -3.42
CA LYS A 110 -17.36 14.29 -3.74
C LYS A 110 -15.85 14.24 -3.55
N THR A 111 -15.41 13.53 -2.50
CA THR A 111 -13.99 13.29 -2.22
C THR A 111 -13.36 12.46 -3.32
N ILE A 112 -14.01 11.36 -3.69
CA ILE A 112 -13.57 10.48 -4.77
C ILE A 112 -13.53 11.22 -6.11
N ALA A 113 -14.56 12.02 -6.44
CA ALA A 113 -14.58 12.79 -7.67
C ALA A 113 -13.39 13.77 -7.75
N SER A 114 -13.17 14.56 -6.70
CA SER A 114 -12.05 15.51 -6.66
C SER A 114 -10.67 14.84 -6.71
N LEU A 115 -10.53 13.69 -6.05
CA LEU A 115 -9.31 12.88 -6.09
C LEU A 115 -9.04 12.33 -7.49
N VAL A 116 -10.06 11.79 -8.14
CA VAL A 116 -9.93 11.21 -9.48
C VAL A 116 -9.63 12.30 -10.50
N ASP A 117 -10.27 13.46 -10.41
CA ASP A 117 -9.99 14.60 -11.28
C ASP A 117 -8.50 15.00 -11.17
N ASP A 118 -7.95 15.14 -9.96
CA ASP A 118 -6.53 15.45 -9.73
C ASP A 118 -5.57 14.33 -10.24
N ILE A 119 -5.94 13.07 -10.05
CA ILE A 119 -5.15 11.93 -10.56
C ILE A 119 -5.11 11.93 -12.09
N LEU A 120 -6.24 12.14 -12.74
CA LEU A 120 -6.34 12.14 -14.20
C LEU A 120 -5.57 13.31 -14.80
N GLU A 121 -5.76 14.53 -14.28
CA GLU A 121 -5.02 15.71 -14.70
C GLU A 121 -3.51 15.49 -14.58
N HIS A 122 -3.04 15.01 -13.44
CA HIS A 122 -1.62 14.73 -13.22
C HIS A 122 -1.07 13.66 -14.16
N TYR A 123 -1.83 12.59 -14.39
CA TYR A 123 -1.40 11.51 -15.27
C TYR A 123 -1.33 11.96 -16.72
N GLU A 124 -2.38 12.62 -17.23
CA GLU A 124 -2.47 13.06 -18.61
C GLU A 124 -1.40 14.13 -18.94
N GLU A 125 -1.16 15.07 -18.04
CA GLU A 125 -0.15 16.11 -18.24
C GLU A 125 1.30 15.58 -18.19
N HIS A 126 1.58 14.62 -17.30
CA HIS A 126 2.96 14.27 -16.97
C HIS A 126 3.39 12.84 -17.37
N ARG A 127 2.45 11.94 -17.62
CA ARG A 127 2.74 10.52 -17.74
C ARG A 127 2.20 9.86 -19.01
N GLU A 128 1.06 10.27 -19.51
CA GLU A 128 0.39 9.60 -20.65
C GLU A 128 1.28 9.54 -21.91
N HIS A 129 2.03 10.58 -22.16
CA HIS A 129 2.92 10.67 -23.32
C HIS A 129 4.21 9.81 -23.18
N LEU A 130 4.44 9.19 -22.03
CA LEU A 130 5.58 8.32 -21.81
C LEU A 130 5.23 6.87 -22.19
N TYR A 131 6.02 6.24 -23.04
CA TYR A 131 5.84 4.82 -23.42
C TYR A 131 5.82 3.85 -22.22
N THR A 132 6.38 4.26 -21.10
CA THR A 132 6.44 3.48 -19.85
C THR A 132 5.57 4.09 -18.75
N GLY A 133 4.63 4.95 -19.11
CA GLY A 133 3.81 5.73 -18.19
C GLY A 133 2.71 4.93 -17.49
N LYS A 134 3.01 3.72 -17.00
CA LYS A 134 2.06 2.93 -16.19
C LYS A 134 1.83 3.60 -14.84
N ALA A 135 0.57 3.61 -14.41
CA ALA A 135 0.18 4.07 -13.09
C ALA A 135 -0.36 2.91 -12.25
N MET A 136 -0.12 2.99 -10.94
CA MET A 136 -0.70 2.09 -9.95
C MET A 136 -1.33 2.92 -8.84
N ILE A 137 -2.62 2.72 -8.61
CA ILE A 137 -3.36 3.40 -7.55
C ILE A 137 -3.50 2.44 -6.37
N VAL A 138 -2.98 2.84 -5.21
CA VAL A 138 -3.14 2.10 -3.96
C VAL A 138 -4.13 2.86 -3.09
N ALA A 139 -5.32 2.29 -2.91
CA ALA A 139 -6.39 2.91 -2.15
C ALA A 139 -6.40 2.42 -0.69
N TYR A 140 -7.03 3.20 0.18
CA TYR A 140 -7.20 2.89 1.59
C TYR A 140 -7.98 1.59 1.85
N SER A 141 -9.03 1.33 1.05
CA SER A 141 -9.83 0.10 1.13
C SER A 141 -10.26 -0.39 -0.25
N ARG A 142 -10.76 -1.64 -0.30
CA ARG A 142 -11.31 -2.21 -1.54
C ARG A 142 -12.50 -1.41 -2.07
N ASN A 143 -13.38 -0.94 -1.18
CA ASN A 143 -14.53 -0.12 -1.57
C ASN A 143 -14.10 1.18 -2.22
N ILE A 144 -13.12 1.86 -1.62
CA ILE A 144 -12.54 3.10 -2.19
C ILE A 144 -11.86 2.81 -3.52
N ALA A 145 -11.11 1.70 -3.63
CA ALA A 145 -10.49 1.29 -4.89
C ALA A 145 -11.53 1.10 -6.00
N MET A 146 -12.64 0.43 -5.71
CA MET A 146 -13.74 0.24 -6.67
C MET A 146 -14.39 1.56 -7.08
N LYS A 147 -14.68 2.45 -6.13
CA LYS A 147 -15.22 3.78 -6.43
C LYS A 147 -14.29 4.60 -7.32
N ILE A 148 -12.98 4.57 -7.04
CA ILE A 148 -11.98 5.24 -7.88
C ILE A 148 -11.99 4.64 -9.28
N TYR A 149 -11.97 3.32 -9.40
CA TYR A 149 -12.00 2.60 -10.67
C TYR A 149 -13.24 2.96 -11.49
N GLU A 150 -14.43 2.84 -10.90
CA GLU A 150 -15.70 3.19 -11.56
C GLU A 150 -15.69 4.64 -12.02
N ARG A 151 -15.24 5.56 -11.19
CA ARG A 151 -15.18 6.97 -11.54
C ARG A 151 -14.17 7.26 -12.65
N ILE A 152 -13.02 6.59 -12.68
CA ILE A 152 -12.07 6.72 -13.78
C ILE A 152 -12.72 6.24 -15.09
N LEU A 153 -13.40 5.09 -15.09
CA LEU A 153 -14.04 4.55 -16.29
C LEU A 153 -15.25 5.38 -16.75
N GLU A 154 -15.94 6.07 -15.86
CA GLU A 154 -16.95 7.06 -16.25
C GLU A 154 -16.34 8.23 -17.04
N LEU A 155 -15.16 8.70 -16.63
CA LEU A 155 -14.48 9.85 -17.27
C LEU A 155 -13.61 9.44 -18.46
N ARG A 156 -13.10 8.22 -18.47
CA ARG A 156 -12.21 7.66 -19.48
C ARG A 156 -12.65 6.22 -19.85
N PRO A 157 -13.81 6.06 -20.50
CA PRO A 157 -14.31 4.73 -20.85
C PRO A 157 -13.38 3.95 -21.79
N GLU A 158 -12.56 4.64 -22.57
CA GLU A 158 -11.56 4.06 -23.45
C GLU A 158 -10.41 3.35 -22.71
N TRP A 159 -10.23 3.65 -21.41
CA TRP A 159 -9.24 2.97 -20.57
C TRP A 159 -9.73 1.63 -20.02
N ALA A 160 -11.01 1.32 -20.20
CA ALA A 160 -11.52 -0.01 -19.97
C ALA A 160 -10.88 -0.94 -20.98
N GLY A 161 -9.89 -1.73 -20.56
CA GLY A 161 -9.28 -2.74 -21.43
C GLY A 161 -10.33 -3.68 -22.02
N GLN A 162 -10.00 -4.34 -23.13
CA GLN A 162 -10.88 -5.38 -23.66
C GLN A 162 -11.06 -6.45 -22.57
N THR A 163 -12.32 -6.75 -22.27
CA THR A 163 -12.62 -7.83 -21.34
C THR A 163 -12.90 -9.10 -22.14
N SER A 164 -12.29 -10.21 -21.73
CA SER A 164 -12.60 -11.53 -22.25
C SER A 164 -13.37 -12.36 -21.23
N GLN A 165 -14.24 -13.26 -21.70
CA GLN A 165 -14.88 -14.23 -20.83
C GLN A 165 -14.05 -15.50 -20.78
N THR A 166 -13.56 -15.84 -19.58
CA THR A 166 -12.80 -17.06 -19.37
C THR A 166 -13.55 -17.99 -18.43
N LYS A 167 -13.58 -19.26 -18.74
CA LYS A 167 -14.20 -20.28 -17.90
C LYS A 167 -13.24 -20.73 -16.82
N ILE A 168 -13.56 -20.41 -15.56
CA ILE A 168 -12.79 -20.87 -14.39
C ILE A 168 -13.67 -21.87 -13.62
N GLY A 169 -13.33 -23.16 -13.73
CA GLY A 169 -14.17 -24.24 -13.24
C GLY A 169 -15.48 -24.35 -14.04
N GLU A 170 -16.61 -24.32 -13.35
CA GLU A 170 -17.94 -24.36 -13.98
C GLU A 170 -18.55 -22.98 -14.26
N LYS A 171 -17.89 -21.89 -13.84
CA LYS A 171 -18.42 -20.52 -13.98
C LYS A 171 -17.66 -19.72 -15.03
N TRP A 172 -18.40 -18.94 -15.81
CA TRP A 172 -17.82 -17.92 -16.68
C TRP A 172 -17.50 -16.66 -15.86
N MET A 173 -16.27 -16.17 -15.96
CA MET A 173 -15.83 -14.94 -15.34
C MET A 173 -15.33 -13.97 -16.40
N THR A 174 -15.68 -12.71 -16.25
CA THR A 174 -15.12 -11.64 -17.05
C THR A 174 -13.74 -11.30 -16.50
N VAL A 175 -12.71 -11.43 -17.31
CA VAL A 175 -11.33 -11.10 -16.94
C VAL A 175 -10.82 -10.02 -17.91
N PRO A 176 -9.86 -9.18 -17.48
CA PRO A 176 -9.20 -8.27 -18.41
C PRO A 176 -8.66 -9.05 -19.60
N GLY A 177 -8.88 -8.55 -20.81
CA GLY A 177 -8.25 -9.05 -22.02
C GLY A 177 -6.77 -8.64 -22.06
N ASP A 178 -5.95 -9.41 -22.78
CA ASP A 178 -4.55 -9.08 -23.03
C ASP A 178 -4.41 -7.82 -23.87
#